data_ae4d7f0d452954593b966222f5fbd274
#
_entry.id   ae4d7f0d452954593b966222f5fbd274
#
_cell.length_a   1.000
_cell.length_b   1.000
_cell.length_c   1.000
_cell.angle_alpha   90.00
_cell.angle_beta   90.00
_cell.angle_gamma   90.00
#
_symmetry.space_group_name_H-M   'P 1'
#
loop_
_entity.id
_entity.type
_entity.pdbx_description
1 polymer ?
#
loop_
_entity_poly.entity_id
_entity_poly.type
_entity_poly.pdbx_seq_one_letter_code
_entity_poly.pdbx_strand_id
1 'polypeptide(L)'
;MPTIQMVDSIKIDVYGRDHPPPHFHTIYAEQEALIEINTLEIYAGQLPTLQWRKIKQWAKQPGMQALLLENFNRLNPHLRK
;
A
#
# COMPACT_ATOMS: atom_id res chain seq x y z
N MET A 1 9.94 -6.13 9.04
CA MET A 1 9.13 -5.35 8.11
C MET A 1 7.73 -5.88 8.09
N PRO A 2 6.77 -5.03 8.39
CA PRO A 2 5.40 -5.50 8.50
C PRO A 2 4.79 -5.74 7.13
N THR A 3 4.54 -7.00 6.85
CA THR A 3 3.75 -7.39 5.71
C THR A 3 2.31 -7.42 6.16
N ILE A 4 1.45 -6.60 5.53
CA ILE A 4 0.06 -6.55 5.91
C ILE A 4 -0.66 -7.80 5.42
N GLN A 5 -0.43 -8.17 4.18
CA GLN A 5 -1.21 -9.23 3.57
C GLN A 5 -0.62 -9.62 2.24
N MET A 6 -0.95 -10.82 1.78
CA MET A 6 -0.71 -11.25 0.40
C MET A 6 -2.03 -11.22 -0.33
N VAL A 7 -2.05 -10.61 -1.50
CA VAL A 7 -3.21 -10.59 -2.39
C VAL A 7 -2.81 -11.31 -3.66
N ASP A 8 -3.32 -12.53 -3.83
CA ASP A 8 -2.81 -13.44 -4.85
C ASP A 8 -1.31 -13.60 -4.63
N SER A 9 -0.48 -13.32 -5.60
CA SER A 9 0.96 -13.41 -5.45
C SER A 9 1.59 -12.05 -5.19
N ILE A 10 0.79 -11.07 -4.77
CA ILE A 10 1.26 -9.69 -4.56
C ILE A 10 1.40 -9.45 -3.07
N LYS A 11 2.60 -9.04 -2.66
CA LYS A 11 2.91 -8.76 -1.27
C LYS A 11 2.57 -7.30 -0.96
N ILE A 12 1.87 -7.09 0.16
CA ILE A 12 1.49 -5.74 0.60
C ILE A 12 2.27 -5.41 1.86
N ASP A 13 3.09 -4.38 1.81
CA ASP A 13 3.89 -3.93 2.95
C ASP A 13 3.60 -2.49 3.28
N VAL A 14 3.67 -2.18 4.59
CA VAL A 14 3.68 -0.80 5.08
C VAL A 14 4.92 -0.66 5.94
N TYR A 15 5.74 0.35 5.68
CA TYR A 15 7.01 0.52 6.35
C TYR A 15 6.96 1.62 7.38
N GLY A 16 7.78 1.46 8.44
CA GLY A 16 8.03 2.52 9.40
C GLY A 16 9.08 3.48 8.85
N ARG A 17 9.08 4.70 9.39
CA ARG A 17 10.02 5.76 9.03
C ARG A 17 9.97 6.10 7.55
N ASP A 18 8.77 6.04 7.01
CA ASP A 18 8.55 6.38 5.62
C ASP A 18 8.09 7.84 5.55
N HIS A 19 8.11 8.39 4.35
CA HIS A 19 7.75 9.79 4.16
C HIS A 19 6.31 9.91 3.65
N PRO A 20 5.65 11.08 3.84
CA PRO A 20 4.32 11.29 3.27
C PRO A 20 4.40 11.39 1.75
N PRO A 21 3.30 11.13 1.03
CA PRO A 21 1.96 10.86 1.57
C PRO A 21 1.82 9.44 2.09
N PRO A 22 0.79 9.16 2.90
CA PRO A 22 0.55 7.79 3.36
C PRO A 22 0.39 6.85 2.17
N HIS A 23 1.15 5.77 2.19
CA HIS A 23 1.18 4.85 1.06
C HIS A 23 1.50 3.43 1.53
N PHE A 24 1.26 2.48 0.64
CA PHE A 24 1.67 1.11 0.88
C PHE A 24 2.46 0.62 -0.33
N HIS A 25 3.29 -0.38 -0.08
CA HIS A 25 4.15 -0.97 -1.10
C HIS A 25 3.53 -2.26 -1.60
N THR A 26 3.57 -2.47 -2.91
CA THR A 26 3.14 -3.72 -3.51
C THR A 26 4.31 -4.31 -4.27
N ILE A 27 4.55 -5.60 -4.08
CA ILE A 27 5.66 -6.28 -4.71
C ILE A 27 5.12 -7.50 -5.44
N TYR A 28 5.34 -7.55 -6.73
CA TYR A 28 4.92 -8.66 -7.58
C TYR A 28 6.07 -9.05 -8.49
N ALA A 29 6.58 -10.27 -8.31
CA ALA A 29 7.76 -10.72 -9.04
C ALA A 29 8.90 -9.72 -8.80
N GLU A 30 9.42 -9.11 -9.86
CA GLU A 30 10.51 -8.15 -9.74
C GLU A 30 10.03 -6.70 -9.80
N GLN A 31 8.70 -6.50 -9.77
CA GLN A 31 8.15 -5.15 -9.87
C GLN A 31 7.60 -4.69 -8.55
N GLU A 32 7.81 -3.40 -8.27
CA GLU A 32 7.30 -2.79 -7.05
C GLU A 32 6.59 -1.50 -7.41
N ALA A 33 5.47 -1.25 -6.72
CA ALA A 33 4.75 0.00 -6.90
C ALA A 33 4.37 0.55 -5.54
N LEU A 34 4.45 1.86 -5.41
CA LEU A 34 4.03 2.58 -4.22
C LEU A 34 2.69 3.23 -4.54
N ILE A 35 1.69 2.93 -3.71
CA ILE A 35 0.32 3.33 -3.98
C ILE A 35 -0.17 4.21 -2.83
N GLU A 36 -0.64 5.40 -3.18
CA GLU A 36 -1.16 6.32 -2.18
C GLU A 36 -2.46 5.79 -1.60
N ILE A 37 -2.57 5.79 -0.27
CA ILE A 37 -3.73 5.18 0.40
C ILE A 37 -5.01 5.96 0.13
N ASN A 38 -4.94 7.27 0.15
CA ASN A 38 -6.14 8.10 0.05
C ASN A 38 -6.72 8.15 -1.35
N THR A 39 -5.88 8.12 -2.38
CA THR A 39 -6.32 8.23 -3.76
C THR A 39 -6.34 6.90 -4.49
N LEU A 40 -5.60 5.91 -3.97
CA LEU A 40 -5.39 4.62 -4.61
C LEU A 40 -4.80 4.76 -6.00
N GLU A 41 -3.80 5.64 -6.10
CA GLU A 41 -3.07 5.85 -7.35
C GLU A 41 -1.61 5.51 -7.14
N ILE A 42 -0.99 4.94 -8.17
CA ILE A 42 0.44 4.66 -8.14
C ILE A 42 1.17 5.99 -8.28
N TYR A 43 2.07 6.29 -7.33
CA TYR A 43 2.88 7.49 -7.46
C TYR A 43 4.36 7.17 -7.69
N ALA A 44 4.75 5.90 -7.60
CA ALA A 44 6.11 5.49 -7.92
C ALA A 44 6.11 4.02 -8.29
N GLY A 45 6.96 3.64 -9.23
CA GLY A 45 7.03 2.25 -9.67
C GLY A 45 5.90 1.86 -10.58
N GLN A 46 5.71 0.55 -10.75
CA GLN A 46 4.65 0.05 -11.63
C GLN A 46 4.33 -1.40 -11.32
N LEU A 47 3.12 -1.81 -11.72
CA LEU A 47 2.66 -3.18 -11.70
C LEU A 47 2.04 -3.50 -13.04
N PRO A 48 2.04 -4.79 -13.45
CA PRO A 48 1.26 -5.16 -14.63
C PRO A 48 -0.21 -4.81 -14.44
N THR A 49 -0.88 -4.48 -15.52
CA THR A 49 -2.26 -3.99 -15.47
C THR A 49 -3.19 -4.91 -14.69
N LEU A 50 -3.09 -6.22 -14.90
CA LEU A 50 -3.96 -7.16 -14.21
C LEU A 50 -3.75 -7.13 -12.71
N GLN A 51 -2.49 -7.13 -12.28
CA GLN A 51 -2.16 -7.10 -10.86
C GLN A 51 -2.57 -5.78 -10.23
N TRP A 52 -2.37 -4.68 -10.95
CA TRP A 52 -2.79 -3.37 -10.47
C TRP A 52 -4.30 -3.33 -10.24
N ARG A 53 -5.06 -3.90 -11.17
CA ARG A 53 -6.51 -3.95 -11.04
C ARG A 53 -6.95 -4.75 -9.81
N LYS A 54 -6.27 -5.87 -9.55
CA LYS A 54 -6.57 -6.70 -8.37
C LYS A 54 -6.30 -5.94 -7.08
N ILE A 55 -5.19 -5.23 -7.02
CA ILE A 55 -4.85 -4.45 -5.83
C ILE A 55 -5.86 -3.32 -5.61
N LYS A 56 -6.26 -2.66 -6.68
CA LYS A 56 -7.25 -1.59 -6.59
C LYS A 56 -8.57 -2.10 -6.02
N GLN A 57 -9.03 -3.24 -6.51
CA GLN A 57 -10.28 -3.82 -6.02
C GLN A 57 -10.16 -4.23 -4.56
N TRP A 58 -9.02 -4.80 -4.18
CA TRP A 58 -8.78 -5.18 -2.79
C TRP A 58 -8.80 -3.96 -1.88
N ALA A 59 -8.11 -2.90 -2.28
CA ALA A 59 -8.00 -1.70 -1.46
C ALA A 59 -9.31 -0.92 -1.34
N LYS A 60 -10.22 -1.11 -2.30
CA LYS A 60 -11.51 -0.44 -2.27
C LYS A 60 -12.53 -1.12 -1.39
N GLN A 61 -12.22 -2.29 -0.86
CA GLN A 61 -13.14 -2.98 0.04
C GLN A 61 -13.42 -2.12 1.28
N PRO A 62 -14.66 -2.18 1.80
CA PRO A 62 -15.01 -1.35 2.94
C PRO A 62 -14.03 -1.53 4.10
N GLY A 63 -13.51 -0.42 4.62
CA GLY A 63 -12.59 -0.45 5.75
C GLY A 63 -11.14 -0.70 5.39
N MET A 64 -10.83 -1.09 4.16
CA MET A 64 -9.44 -1.44 3.82
C MET A 64 -8.54 -0.21 3.79
N GLN A 65 -9.02 0.89 3.22
CA GLN A 65 -8.22 2.12 3.21
C GLN A 65 -7.98 2.62 4.64
N ALA A 66 -8.99 2.50 5.50
CA ALA A 66 -8.83 2.90 6.89
C ALA A 66 -7.81 2.03 7.60
N LEU A 67 -7.83 0.73 7.33
CA LEU A 67 -6.87 -0.20 7.92
C LEU A 67 -5.44 0.12 7.47
N LEU A 68 -5.27 0.36 6.18
CA LEU A 68 -3.97 0.71 5.63
C LEU A 68 -3.45 2.02 6.23
N LEU A 69 -4.32 3.01 6.32
CA LEU A 69 -3.94 4.31 6.88
C LEU A 69 -3.57 4.18 8.35
N GLU A 70 -4.33 3.40 9.10
CA GLU A 70 -4.05 3.17 10.51
C GLU A 70 -2.69 2.51 10.68
N ASN A 71 -2.37 1.52 9.86
CA ASN A 71 -1.07 0.86 9.93
C ASN A 71 0.06 1.82 9.59
N PHE A 72 -0.12 2.64 8.55
CA PHE A 72 0.90 3.60 8.17
C PHE A 72 1.13 4.60 9.30
N ASN A 73 0.06 5.13 9.89
CA ASN A 73 0.19 6.11 10.96
C ASN A 73 0.82 5.51 12.21
N ARG A 74 0.48 4.28 12.54
CA ARG A 74 1.06 3.61 13.70
C ARG A 74 2.56 3.42 13.54
N LEU A 75 3.01 3.10 12.33
CA LEU A 75 4.42 2.86 12.06
C LEU A 75 5.18 4.16 11.80
N ASN A 76 4.45 5.25 11.54
CA ASN A 76 5.05 6.54 11.23
C ASN A 76 4.46 7.64 12.12
N PRO A 77 4.55 7.52 13.46
CA PRO A 77 3.91 8.49 14.34
C PRO A 77 4.47 9.90 14.19
N HIS A 78 5.70 10.03 13.69
CA HIS A 78 6.32 11.34 13.50
C HIS A 78 5.63 12.16 12.41
N LEU A 79 4.79 11.53 11.57
CA LEU A 79 4.06 12.22 10.52
C LEU A 79 2.66 12.64 10.96
N ARG A 80 2.24 12.22 12.14
CA ARG A 80 0.91 12.56 12.66
C ARG A 80 0.94 13.89 13.36
N LYS A 81 -0.14 14.61 13.27
CA LYS A 81 -0.27 15.87 13.97
C LYS A 81 -1.34 15.82 15.01
#